data_dee892b5ab06ec147d41db749ffac044
#
_entry.id   dee892b5ab06ec147d41db749ffac044
#
_cell.length_a   1.000
_cell.length_b   1.000
_cell.length_c   1.000
_cell.angle_alpha   90.00
_cell.angle_beta   90.00
_cell.angle_gamma   90.00
#
_symmetry.space_group_name_H-M   'P 1'
#
loop_
_entity.id
_entity.type
_entity.pdbx_description
1 polymer ?
#
loop_
_entity_poly.entity_id
_entity_poly.type
_entity_poly.pdbx_seq_one_letter_code
_entity_poly.pdbx_strand_id
1 'polypeptide(L)'
;MRKILIYLFAFFLMANSSYAGITFWTTEVQPARMEKQKEMAKAFEAKTGIAVEVIPVEEKDLGKRATAAAAAGDLPDVIYHTLQYVLPWAEAGILDVSANNAVVKSLGKDTFAPGALNMAKKGGKIAAVPVDGWTQMVVYRKDLFKQAGLEPPTTYENITKAVKVLSGGDMFGFVAATKTDENFMSQVLEHVLLANGVNFVKKGGTKKQGKALKNSLEFYKVIAKASPPGELFWKQSRELYFAGKTPMIIWSPFIMDELAGLRDSAPPTINSDPTSPELASKTGFITNFSGPNNKKGAAWADVRYFGITADADTDEAKK
;
A
#
# COMPACT_ATOMS: atom_id res chain seq x y z
N MET A 1 -42.36 -50.73 41.04
CA MET A 1 -41.28 -50.91 40.06
C MET A 1 -41.07 -49.58 39.35
N ARG A 2 -40.11 -48.81 39.85
CA ARG A 2 -39.72 -47.48 39.30
C ARG A 2 -38.55 -47.68 38.31
N LYS A 3 -38.77 -47.38 37.02
CA LYS A 3 -37.75 -47.40 36.02
C LYS A 3 -36.98 -46.09 36.13
N ILE A 4 -35.72 -46.15 36.54
CA ILE A 4 -34.77 -45.02 36.53
C ILE A 4 -34.23 -44.91 35.10
N LEU A 5 -34.56 -43.80 34.43
CA LEU A 5 -34.01 -43.42 33.12
C LEU A 5 -32.72 -42.68 33.36
N ILE A 6 -31.59 -43.29 33.04
CA ILE A 6 -30.27 -42.68 33.10
C ILE A 6 -30.09 -41.96 31.76
N TYR A 7 -30.15 -40.63 31.75
CA TYR A 7 -29.67 -39.80 30.61
C TYR A 7 -28.17 -39.75 30.64
N LEU A 8 -27.52 -40.47 29.72
CA LEU A 8 -26.14 -40.25 29.37
C LEU A 8 -26.04 -38.91 28.62
N PHE A 9 -25.58 -37.90 29.31
CA PHE A 9 -25.17 -36.63 28.71
C PHE A 9 -23.79 -36.89 28.08
N ALA A 10 -23.75 -37.23 26.79
CA ALA A 10 -22.52 -37.25 26.02
C ALA A 10 -22.04 -35.80 25.85
N PHE A 11 -21.11 -35.42 26.73
CA PHE A 11 -20.33 -34.17 26.55
C PHE A 11 -19.48 -34.38 25.32
N PHE A 12 -19.92 -33.87 24.17
CA PHE A 12 -19.09 -33.70 23.00
C PHE A 12 -18.06 -32.63 23.36
N LEU A 13 -16.92 -33.06 23.87
CA LEU A 13 -15.71 -32.27 23.84
C LEU A 13 -15.39 -31.99 22.36
N MET A 14 -15.84 -30.85 21.83
CA MET A 14 -15.20 -30.28 20.66
C MET A 14 -13.76 -30.05 21.06
N ALA A 15 -12.91 -30.98 20.70
CA ALA A 15 -11.47 -30.72 20.65
C ALA A 15 -11.33 -29.58 19.65
N ASN A 16 -11.21 -28.36 20.18
CA ASN A 16 -10.52 -27.32 19.44
C ASN A 16 -9.14 -27.91 19.15
N SER A 17 -8.96 -28.49 17.98
CA SER A 17 -7.63 -28.71 17.44
C SER A 17 -7.02 -27.33 17.33
N SER A 18 -6.31 -26.90 18.37
CA SER A 18 -5.41 -25.77 18.26
C SER A 18 -4.48 -26.12 17.10
N TYR A 19 -4.58 -25.37 16.03
CA TYR A 19 -3.66 -25.48 14.92
C TYR A 19 -2.26 -25.27 15.52
N ALA A 20 -1.43 -26.30 15.50
CA ALA A 20 -0.08 -26.23 16.02
C ALA A 20 0.81 -25.55 14.99
N GLY A 21 0.58 -24.28 14.76
CA GLY A 21 1.26 -23.51 13.73
C GLY A 21 0.90 -22.04 13.81
N ILE A 22 1.41 -21.26 12.88
CA ILE A 22 1.22 -19.80 12.77
C ILE A 22 0.10 -19.51 11.79
N THR A 23 -0.84 -18.65 12.18
CA THR A 23 -1.83 -18.05 11.28
C THR A 23 -1.30 -16.72 10.74
N PHE A 24 -1.26 -16.58 9.43
CA PHE A 24 -0.74 -15.39 8.75
C PHE A 24 -1.80 -14.76 7.84
N TRP A 25 -2.24 -13.55 8.15
CA TRP A 25 -3.11 -12.77 7.27
C TRP A 25 -2.29 -11.93 6.30
N THR A 26 -2.62 -12.05 5.02
CA THR A 26 -1.95 -11.30 3.94
C THR A 26 -2.93 -10.54 3.07
N THR A 27 -2.56 -9.34 2.66
CA THR A 27 -3.28 -8.55 1.64
C THR A 27 -2.82 -8.82 0.22
N GLU A 28 -1.83 -9.68 0.03
CA GLU A 28 -1.31 -10.08 -1.28
C GLU A 28 -2.14 -11.23 -1.86
N VAL A 29 -3.39 -10.93 -2.25
CA VAL A 29 -4.45 -11.90 -2.57
C VAL A 29 -4.43 -12.42 -4.02
N GLN A 30 -3.60 -11.86 -4.90
CA GLN A 30 -3.55 -12.30 -6.30
C GLN A 30 -3.06 -13.76 -6.40
N PRO A 31 -3.63 -14.58 -7.29
CA PRO A 31 -3.35 -16.02 -7.35
C PRO A 31 -1.85 -16.38 -7.36
N ALA A 32 -1.07 -15.76 -8.23
CA ALA A 32 0.38 -16.02 -8.33
C ALA A 32 1.14 -15.63 -7.05
N ARG A 33 0.74 -14.55 -6.37
CA ARG A 33 1.33 -14.13 -5.10
C ARG A 33 0.93 -15.06 -3.96
N MET A 34 -0.34 -15.51 -3.94
CA MET A 34 -0.82 -16.49 -2.96
C MET A 34 -0.09 -17.83 -3.11
N GLU A 35 0.13 -18.29 -4.34
CA GLU A 35 0.92 -19.49 -4.60
C GLU A 35 2.34 -19.35 -4.05
N LYS A 36 3.00 -18.22 -4.33
CA LYS A 36 4.35 -17.96 -3.85
C LYS A 36 4.45 -17.87 -2.33
N GLN A 37 3.48 -17.24 -1.68
CA GLN A 37 3.44 -17.19 -0.21
C GLN A 37 3.24 -18.59 0.41
N LYS A 38 2.40 -19.44 -0.20
CA LYS A 38 2.26 -20.84 0.24
C LYS A 38 3.52 -21.66 0.03
N GLU A 39 4.28 -21.43 -1.05
CA GLU A 39 5.59 -22.04 -1.24
C GLU A 39 6.58 -21.59 -0.13
N MET A 40 6.60 -20.30 0.19
CA MET A 40 7.44 -19.76 1.26
C MET A 40 7.05 -20.34 2.62
N ALA A 41 5.74 -20.48 2.91
CA ALA A 41 5.23 -21.11 4.12
C ALA A 41 5.71 -22.57 4.25
N LYS A 42 5.61 -23.36 3.18
CA LYS A 42 6.11 -24.74 3.13
C LYS A 42 7.64 -24.83 3.34
N ALA A 43 8.39 -23.89 2.73
CA ALA A 43 9.84 -23.83 2.92
C ALA A 43 10.22 -23.46 4.37
N PHE A 44 9.45 -22.59 5.01
CA PHE A 44 9.60 -22.25 6.41
C PHE A 44 9.28 -23.45 7.31
N GLU A 45 8.18 -24.14 7.09
CA GLU A 45 7.80 -25.35 7.82
C GLU A 45 8.88 -26.45 7.68
N ALA A 46 9.38 -26.69 6.48
CA ALA A 46 10.45 -27.66 6.23
C ALA A 46 11.74 -27.34 7.01
N LYS A 47 12.02 -26.06 7.23
CA LYS A 47 13.21 -25.59 7.95
C LYS A 47 13.05 -25.57 9.47
N THR A 48 11.84 -25.25 9.95
CA THR A 48 11.59 -24.96 11.37
C THR A 48 10.72 -25.99 12.07
N GLY A 49 9.99 -26.80 11.32
CA GLY A 49 8.94 -27.68 11.83
C GLY A 49 7.64 -26.95 12.20
N ILE A 50 7.54 -25.64 11.93
CA ILE A 50 6.39 -24.81 12.27
C ILE A 50 5.55 -24.58 11.01
N ALA A 51 4.31 -25.08 10.99
CA ALA A 51 3.38 -24.86 9.89
C ALA A 51 2.90 -23.40 9.86
N VAL A 52 2.61 -22.88 8.67
CA VAL A 52 2.04 -21.52 8.48
C VAL A 52 0.80 -21.60 7.63
N GLU A 53 -0.34 -21.21 8.19
CA GLU A 53 -1.58 -21.04 7.45
C GLU A 53 -1.66 -19.65 6.86
N VAL A 54 -1.60 -19.54 5.51
CA VAL A 54 -1.68 -18.27 4.79
C VAL A 54 -3.13 -17.96 4.45
N ILE A 55 -3.69 -16.93 5.08
CA ILE A 55 -5.09 -16.54 4.97
C ILE A 55 -5.20 -15.22 4.19
N PRO A 56 -5.82 -15.21 3.00
CA PRO A 56 -6.00 -13.98 2.22
C PRO A 56 -7.05 -13.06 2.87
N VAL A 57 -6.77 -11.77 2.90
CA VAL A 57 -7.69 -10.72 3.34
C VAL A 57 -7.62 -9.56 2.36
N GLU A 58 -8.74 -9.20 1.75
CA GLU A 58 -8.78 -8.02 0.89
C GLU A 58 -8.34 -6.77 1.65
N GLU A 59 -7.47 -5.95 1.03
CA GLU A 59 -6.88 -4.79 1.69
C GLU A 59 -7.93 -3.82 2.25
N LYS A 60 -9.02 -3.61 1.51
CA LYS A 60 -10.16 -2.75 1.92
C LYS A 60 -10.88 -3.26 3.16
N ASP A 61 -10.83 -4.56 3.45
CA ASP A 61 -11.54 -5.21 4.56
C ASP A 61 -10.63 -5.43 5.77
N LEU A 62 -9.29 -5.32 5.60
CA LEU A 62 -8.31 -5.65 6.63
C LEU A 62 -8.56 -4.91 7.96
N GLY A 63 -8.77 -3.60 7.91
CA GLY A 63 -8.96 -2.80 9.11
C GLY A 63 -10.20 -3.20 9.91
N LYS A 64 -11.33 -3.45 9.23
CA LYS A 64 -12.58 -3.89 9.85
C LYS A 64 -12.43 -5.28 10.45
N ARG A 65 -11.82 -6.21 9.70
CA ARG A 65 -11.61 -7.59 10.12
C ARG A 65 -10.68 -7.67 11.33
N ALA A 66 -9.56 -6.95 11.33
CA ALA A 66 -8.64 -6.93 12.46
C ALA A 66 -9.28 -6.34 13.73
N THR A 67 -10.08 -5.26 13.59
CA THR A 67 -10.80 -4.69 14.72
C THR A 67 -11.84 -5.66 15.31
N ALA A 68 -12.59 -6.37 14.47
CA ALA A 68 -13.55 -7.35 14.91
C ALA A 68 -12.87 -8.56 15.58
N ALA A 69 -11.79 -9.07 15.01
CA ALA A 69 -11.01 -10.17 15.57
C ALA A 69 -10.39 -9.80 16.93
N ALA A 70 -9.82 -8.59 17.05
CA ALA A 70 -9.30 -8.09 18.34
C ALA A 70 -10.38 -8.03 19.44
N ALA A 71 -11.60 -7.62 19.08
CA ALA A 71 -12.72 -7.58 20.04
C ALA A 71 -13.18 -8.99 20.45
N ALA A 72 -12.95 -9.99 19.61
CA ALA A 72 -13.28 -11.40 19.86
C ALA A 72 -12.15 -12.18 20.55
N GLY A 73 -10.92 -11.64 20.62
CA GLY A 73 -9.73 -12.38 21.04
C GLY A 73 -9.34 -13.47 20.05
N ASP A 74 -9.49 -13.21 18.75
CA ASP A 74 -9.29 -14.15 17.64
C ASP A 74 -8.44 -13.50 16.51
N LEU A 75 -7.43 -12.73 16.91
CA LEU A 75 -6.46 -12.19 15.95
C LEU A 75 -5.56 -13.33 15.41
N PRO A 76 -5.12 -13.26 14.16
CA PRO A 76 -4.08 -14.15 13.67
C PRO A 76 -2.76 -13.84 14.37
N ASP A 77 -1.81 -14.76 14.32
CA ASP A 77 -0.47 -14.53 14.92
C ASP A 77 0.27 -13.40 14.23
N VAL A 78 0.20 -13.33 12.91
CA VAL A 78 0.90 -12.33 12.11
C VAL A 78 -0.03 -11.72 11.07
N ILE A 79 0.06 -10.39 10.90
CA ILE A 79 -0.65 -9.64 9.85
C ILE A 79 0.34 -8.90 8.97
N TYR A 80 0.24 -9.07 7.65
CA TYR A 80 0.89 -8.20 6.68
C TYR A 80 0.00 -6.98 6.41
N HIS A 81 0.51 -5.78 6.72
CA HIS A 81 -0.29 -4.56 6.72
C HIS A 81 0.48 -3.31 6.29
N THR A 82 -0.24 -2.23 5.99
CA THR A 82 0.32 -0.94 5.59
C THR A 82 0.74 -0.08 6.78
N LEU A 83 1.55 0.95 6.50
CA LEU A 83 1.98 1.95 7.47
C LEU A 83 0.81 2.59 8.24
N GLN A 84 -0.33 2.81 7.60
CA GLN A 84 -1.49 3.46 8.23
C GLN A 84 -2.01 2.75 9.49
N TYR A 85 -1.78 1.44 9.60
CA TYR A 85 -2.23 0.65 10.75
C TYR A 85 -1.21 0.56 11.89
N VAL A 86 0.07 0.83 11.64
CA VAL A 86 1.14 0.62 12.64
C VAL A 86 0.84 1.30 13.97
N LEU A 87 0.70 2.61 13.97
CA LEU A 87 0.50 3.37 15.21
C LEU A 87 -0.92 3.19 15.79
N PRO A 88 -2.01 3.27 15.02
CA PRO A 88 -3.35 3.02 15.54
C PRO A 88 -3.50 1.64 16.17
N TRP A 89 -3.00 0.58 15.53
CA TRP A 89 -3.09 -0.77 16.06
C TRP A 89 -2.18 -1.00 17.27
N ALA A 90 -1.00 -0.37 17.29
CA ALA A 90 -0.16 -0.38 18.50
C ALA A 90 -0.82 0.38 19.67
N GLU A 91 -1.62 1.40 19.40
CA GLU A 91 -2.40 2.13 20.42
C GLU A 91 -3.61 1.34 20.91
N ALA A 92 -4.28 0.68 20.00
CA ALA A 92 -5.44 -0.16 20.30
C ALA A 92 -5.07 -1.51 20.94
N GLY A 93 -3.78 -1.85 21.05
CA GLY A 93 -3.34 -3.13 21.61
C GLY A 93 -3.56 -4.32 20.66
N ILE A 94 -3.74 -4.07 19.36
CA ILE A 94 -3.83 -5.12 18.33
C ILE A 94 -2.44 -5.71 18.05
N LEU A 95 -1.39 -4.87 18.07
CA LEU A 95 -0.01 -5.30 17.87
C LEU A 95 0.71 -5.51 19.22
N ASP A 96 1.43 -6.62 19.36
CA ASP A 96 2.41 -6.80 20.43
C ASP A 96 3.69 -6.01 20.11
N VAL A 97 3.73 -4.76 20.58
CA VAL A 97 4.88 -3.86 20.38
C VAL A 97 6.17 -4.43 20.95
N SER A 98 6.10 -5.26 22.00
CA SER A 98 7.30 -5.83 22.65
C SER A 98 7.87 -6.96 21.80
N ALA A 99 7.03 -7.87 21.28
CA ALA A 99 7.43 -8.94 20.38
C ALA A 99 7.99 -8.38 19.07
N ASN A 100 7.28 -7.47 18.40
CA ASN A 100 7.75 -6.82 17.17
C ASN A 100 9.12 -6.14 17.35
N ASN A 101 9.31 -5.42 18.46
CA ASN A 101 10.59 -4.77 18.76
C ASN A 101 11.70 -5.78 19.06
N ALA A 102 11.38 -6.93 19.66
CA ALA A 102 12.33 -8.00 19.90
C ALA A 102 12.84 -8.62 18.58
N VAL A 103 11.94 -8.88 17.62
CA VAL A 103 12.28 -9.35 16.28
C VAL A 103 13.23 -8.37 15.57
N VAL A 104 12.89 -7.07 15.54
CA VAL A 104 13.79 -6.07 14.92
C VAL A 104 15.16 -6.03 15.58
N LYS A 105 15.23 -6.20 16.91
CA LYS A 105 16.52 -6.27 17.62
C LYS A 105 17.30 -7.53 17.26
N SER A 106 16.63 -8.68 17.18
CA SER A 106 17.24 -9.96 16.84
C SER A 106 17.82 -9.97 15.42
N LEU A 107 17.09 -9.41 14.45
CA LEU A 107 17.52 -9.30 13.06
C LEU A 107 18.61 -8.22 12.84
N GLY A 108 18.78 -7.33 13.81
CA GLY A 108 19.66 -6.17 13.70
C GLY A 108 19.01 -5.00 12.98
N LYS A 109 19.12 -3.80 13.55
CA LYS A 109 18.51 -2.58 12.98
C LYS A 109 19.06 -2.21 11.61
N ASP A 110 20.29 -2.58 11.32
CA ASP A 110 20.96 -2.28 10.05
C ASP A 110 20.41 -3.13 8.89
N THR A 111 19.60 -4.15 9.19
CA THR A 111 18.84 -4.92 8.20
C THR A 111 17.73 -4.09 7.54
N PHE A 112 17.29 -3.02 8.20
CA PHE A 112 16.13 -2.25 7.81
C PHE A 112 16.50 -0.81 7.40
N ALA A 113 15.75 -0.25 6.47
CA ALA A 113 15.84 1.17 6.16
C ALA A 113 15.51 2.03 7.39
N PRO A 114 16.38 2.98 7.80
CA PRO A 114 16.14 3.80 9.00
C PRO A 114 14.81 4.55 8.98
N GLY A 115 14.37 4.98 7.80
CA GLY A 115 13.08 5.65 7.60
C GLY A 115 11.91 4.75 7.96
N ALA A 116 11.92 3.48 7.52
CA ALA A 116 10.88 2.51 7.80
C ALA A 116 10.77 2.22 9.31
N LEU A 117 11.91 2.06 9.99
CA LEU A 117 11.93 1.90 11.45
C LEU A 117 11.39 3.14 12.18
N ASN A 118 11.75 4.34 11.72
CA ASN A 118 11.27 5.58 12.35
C ASN A 118 9.75 5.77 12.21
N MET A 119 9.16 5.36 11.09
CA MET A 119 7.72 5.41 10.88
C MET A 119 6.95 4.42 11.78
N ALA A 120 7.57 3.31 12.17
CA ALA A 120 6.97 2.31 13.06
C ALA A 120 7.26 2.54 14.56
N LYS A 121 7.82 3.69 14.93
CA LYS A 121 8.24 3.96 16.31
C LYS A 121 7.09 4.39 17.20
N LYS A 122 6.89 3.67 18.32
CA LYS A 122 5.97 4.03 19.42
C LYS A 122 6.68 3.92 20.77
N GLY A 123 6.73 5.00 21.53
CA GLY A 123 7.33 4.99 22.88
C GLY A 123 8.79 4.48 22.91
N GLY A 124 9.58 4.75 21.87
CA GLY A 124 10.97 4.28 21.73
C GLY A 124 11.15 2.84 21.24
N LYS A 125 10.06 2.06 21.10
CA LYS A 125 10.04 0.70 20.57
C LYS A 125 9.55 0.70 19.12
N ILE A 126 9.85 -0.34 18.37
CA ILE A 126 9.35 -0.57 17.01
C ILE A 126 8.09 -1.43 17.10
N ALA A 127 6.97 -0.91 16.59
CA ALA A 127 5.64 -1.50 16.75
C ALA A 127 5.30 -2.56 15.70
N ALA A 128 6.01 -2.59 14.58
CA ALA A 128 5.85 -3.60 13.52
C ALA A 128 7.15 -3.77 12.75
N VAL A 129 7.37 -4.93 12.14
CA VAL A 129 8.61 -5.28 11.44
C VAL A 129 8.54 -4.84 9.98
N PRO A 130 9.38 -3.91 9.50
CA PRO A 130 9.36 -3.51 8.08
C PRO A 130 9.72 -4.69 7.17
N VAL A 131 9.01 -4.82 6.04
CA VAL A 131 9.23 -5.90 5.07
C VAL A 131 9.64 -5.35 3.71
N ASP A 132 8.75 -4.61 3.09
CA ASP A 132 8.93 -4.03 1.77
C ASP A 132 8.27 -2.65 1.69
N GLY A 133 8.25 -2.06 0.51
CA GLY A 133 7.62 -0.79 0.28
C GLY A 133 7.89 -0.25 -1.10
N TRP A 134 7.16 0.81 -1.45
CA TRP A 134 7.34 1.51 -2.71
C TRP A 134 7.12 3.00 -2.54
N THR A 135 7.62 3.78 -3.50
CA THR A 135 7.32 5.21 -3.60
C THR A 135 6.22 5.44 -4.62
N GLN A 136 5.44 6.50 -4.44
CA GLN A 136 4.67 7.06 -5.54
C GLN A 136 5.56 7.95 -6.41
N MET A 137 5.26 7.98 -7.69
CA MET A 137 5.98 8.82 -8.66
C MET A 137 5.05 9.34 -9.73
N VAL A 138 5.38 10.47 -10.33
CA VAL A 138 4.72 10.91 -11.56
C VAL A 138 5.31 10.11 -12.71
N VAL A 139 4.45 9.33 -13.34
CA VAL A 139 4.74 8.58 -14.57
C VAL A 139 4.24 9.39 -15.75
N TYR A 140 5.07 9.64 -16.75
CA TYR A 140 4.72 10.54 -17.84
C TYR A 140 5.27 10.10 -19.21
N ARG A 141 4.63 10.55 -20.27
CA ARG A 141 5.01 10.32 -21.68
C ARG A 141 6.06 11.32 -22.12
N LYS A 142 7.35 10.92 -22.07
CA LYS A 142 8.50 11.76 -22.48
C LYS A 142 8.39 12.25 -23.92
N ASP A 143 7.87 11.41 -24.79
CA ASP A 143 7.70 11.73 -26.22
C ASP A 143 6.68 12.87 -26.42
N LEU A 144 5.53 12.82 -25.76
CA LEU A 144 4.50 13.87 -25.84
C LEU A 144 5.00 15.19 -25.24
N PHE A 145 5.74 15.13 -24.11
CA PHE A 145 6.34 16.30 -23.52
C PHE A 145 7.36 16.95 -24.46
N LYS A 146 8.24 16.14 -25.06
CA LYS A 146 9.24 16.62 -26.03
C LYS A 146 8.57 17.23 -27.27
N GLN A 147 7.55 16.58 -27.81
CA GLN A 147 6.81 17.07 -28.99
C GLN A 147 6.13 18.41 -28.72
N ALA A 148 5.60 18.60 -27.51
CA ALA A 148 4.91 19.82 -27.10
C ALA A 148 5.86 20.91 -26.53
N GLY A 149 7.17 20.68 -26.49
CA GLY A 149 8.13 21.62 -25.91
C GLY A 149 7.92 21.88 -24.41
N LEU A 150 7.51 20.85 -23.68
CA LEU A 150 7.21 20.94 -22.25
C LEU A 150 8.38 20.43 -21.41
N GLU A 151 8.63 21.14 -20.29
CA GLU A 151 9.55 20.66 -19.26
C GLU A 151 8.99 19.46 -18.52
N PRO A 152 9.85 18.55 -18.02
CA PRO A 152 9.40 17.41 -17.21
C PRO A 152 8.48 17.82 -16.05
N PRO A 153 7.53 16.96 -15.64
CA PRO A 153 6.49 17.28 -14.64
C PRO A 153 7.04 17.27 -13.20
N THR A 154 8.08 18.05 -12.93
CA THR A 154 8.78 18.13 -11.64
C THR A 154 8.16 19.13 -10.66
N THR A 155 7.18 19.91 -11.11
CA THR A 155 6.49 20.90 -10.28
C THR A 155 5.00 20.93 -10.57
N TYR A 156 4.20 21.44 -9.63
CA TYR A 156 2.78 21.72 -9.85
C TYR A 156 2.52 22.57 -11.09
N GLU A 157 3.40 23.56 -11.32
CA GLU A 157 3.31 24.44 -12.47
C GLU A 157 3.50 23.68 -13.78
N ASN A 158 4.57 22.87 -13.88
CA ASN A 158 4.86 22.08 -15.08
C ASN A 158 3.73 21.06 -15.35
N ILE A 159 3.22 20.38 -14.30
CA ILE A 159 2.10 19.46 -14.44
C ILE A 159 0.85 20.21 -14.94
N THR A 160 0.53 21.36 -14.33
CA THR A 160 -0.63 22.18 -14.73
C THR A 160 -0.52 22.67 -16.16
N LYS A 161 0.68 23.09 -16.59
CA LYS A 161 0.95 23.50 -17.97
C LYS A 161 0.77 22.31 -18.93
N ALA A 162 1.33 21.16 -18.59
CA ALA A 162 1.19 19.94 -19.39
C ALA A 162 -0.29 19.50 -19.51
N VAL A 163 -1.06 19.54 -18.41
CA VAL A 163 -2.51 19.27 -18.43
C VAL A 163 -3.20 20.16 -19.47
N LYS A 164 -2.93 21.48 -19.48
CA LYS A 164 -3.58 22.42 -20.41
C LYS A 164 -3.21 22.16 -21.87
N VAL A 165 -1.96 21.77 -22.14
CA VAL A 165 -1.44 21.59 -23.49
C VAL A 165 -1.80 20.23 -24.07
N LEU A 166 -1.78 19.17 -23.21
CA LEU A 166 -1.93 17.80 -23.65
C LEU A 166 -3.34 17.23 -23.46
N SER A 167 -4.27 18.00 -22.88
CA SER A 167 -5.69 17.60 -22.87
C SER A 167 -6.37 17.94 -24.18
N GLY A 168 -7.22 17.04 -24.66
CA GLY A 168 -8.06 17.31 -25.83
C GLY A 168 -8.23 16.09 -26.73
N GLY A 169 -9.28 16.08 -27.55
CA GLY A 169 -9.67 14.91 -28.30
C GLY A 169 -9.94 13.73 -27.36
N ASP A 170 -9.25 12.62 -27.61
CA ASP A 170 -9.36 11.39 -26.81
C ASP A 170 -8.35 11.31 -25.66
N MET A 171 -7.59 12.38 -25.39
CA MET A 171 -6.53 12.45 -24.40
C MET A 171 -7.00 13.17 -23.14
N PHE A 172 -6.96 12.48 -22.00
CA PHE A 172 -7.11 13.07 -20.68
C PHE A 172 -5.77 13.63 -20.22
N GLY A 173 -5.69 14.91 -19.84
CA GLY A 173 -4.42 15.55 -19.48
C GLY A 173 -3.75 14.97 -18.25
N PHE A 174 -4.52 14.28 -17.41
CA PHE A 174 -4.07 13.53 -16.22
C PHE A 174 -5.10 12.47 -15.87
N VAL A 175 -4.69 11.43 -15.14
CA VAL A 175 -5.65 10.55 -14.46
C VAL A 175 -5.31 10.51 -12.98
N ALA A 176 -6.05 11.28 -12.19
CA ALA A 176 -5.95 11.34 -10.75
C ALA A 176 -6.81 10.27 -10.08
N ALA A 177 -6.46 9.90 -8.85
CA ALA A 177 -7.33 9.08 -8.02
C ALA A 177 -8.54 9.92 -7.54
N THR A 178 -9.76 9.41 -7.72
CA THR A 178 -11.00 10.08 -7.31
C THR A 178 -11.93 9.19 -6.50
N LYS A 179 -11.63 7.89 -6.40
CA LYS A 179 -12.38 6.93 -5.58
C LYS A 179 -11.97 7.07 -4.11
N THR A 180 -12.86 7.65 -3.30
CA THR A 180 -12.54 8.12 -1.94
C THR A 180 -12.47 7.01 -0.89
N ASP A 181 -13.02 5.84 -1.15
CA ASP A 181 -13.01 4.66 -0.26
C ASP A 181 -11.84 3.69 -0.55
N GLU A 182 -10.92 4.10 -1.43
CA GLU A 182 -9.73 3.33 -1.80
C GLU A 182 -8.44 3.97 -1.27
N ASN A 183 -7.52 3.14 -0.78
CA ASN A 183 -6.21 3.58 -0.29
C ASN A 183 -5.43 4.39 -1.34
N PHE A 184 -5.60 4.07 -2.61
CA PHE A 184 -4.89 4.76 -3.69
C PHE A 184 -5.19 6.26 -3.72
N MET A 185 -6.42 6.66 -3.39
CA MET A 185 -6.77 8.08 -3.26
C MET A 185 -5.93 8.76 -2.16
N SER A 186 -5.81 8.13 -0.99
CA SER A 186 -4.98 8.64 0.11
C SER A 186 -3.53 8.75 -0.31
N GLN A 187 -2.97 7.72 -0.94
CA GLN A 187 -1.57 7.68 -1.38
C GLN A 187 -1.25 8.82 -2.37
N VAL A 188 -2.11 9.04 -3.36
CA VAL A 188 -1.92 10.11 -4.35
C VAL A 188 -2.09 11.49 -3.74
N LEU A 189 -3.14 11.68 -2.91
CA LEU A 189 -3.38 12.96 -2.25
C LEU A 189 -2.27 13.32 -1.26
N GLU A 190 -1.82 12.36 -0.45
CA GLU A 190 -0.72 12.58 0.49
C GLU A 190 0.58 12.95 -0.23
N HIS A 191 0.90 12.30 -1.35
CA HIS A 191 2.07 12.67 -2.15
C HIS A 191 1.96 14.13 -2.63
N VAL A 192 0.81 14.53 -3.16
CA VAL A 192 0.54 15.92 -3.53
C VAL A 192 0.72 16.85 -2.35
N LEU A 193 0.15 16.55 -1.20
CA LEU A 193 0.25 17.36 0.01
C LEU A 193 1.69 17.53 0.49
N LEU A 194 2.43 16.43 0.60
CA LEU A 194 3.83 16.42 1.03
C LEU A 194 4.73 17.17 0.05
N ALA A 195 4.51 17.00 -1.26
CA ALA A 195 5.23 17.75 -2.30
C ALA A 195 5.16 19.26 -2.12
N ASN A 196 4.09 19.76 -1.52
CA ASN A 196 3.89 21.19 -1.21
C ASN A 196 4.17 21.55 0.25
N GLY A 197 4.71 20.64 1.07
CA GLY A 197 5.12 20.89 2.44
C GLY A 197 4.01 20.79 3.46
N VAL A 198 2.85 20.21 3.10
CA VAL A 198 1.78 19.90 4.07
C VAL A 198 2.13 18.62 4.80
N ASN A 199 2.13 18.68 6.13
CA ASN A 199 2.38 17.53 6.98
C ASN A 199 1.47 17.61 8.21
N PHE A 200 0.50 16.70 8.30
CA PHE A 200 -0.50 16.68 9.35
C PHE A 200 0.05 16.32 10.74
N VAL A 201 1.21 15.64 10.79
CA VAL A 201 1.85 15.20 12.03
C VAL A 201 2.66 16.32 12.68
N LYS A 202 2.98 17.40 11.96
CA LYS A 202 3.73 18.52 12.54
C LYS A 202 2.93 19.25 13.63
N LYS A 203 3.62 19.53 14.75
CA LYS A 203 3.05 20.32 15.86
C LYS A 203 2.50 21.67 15.34
N GLY A 204 1.24 21.95 15.61
CA GLY A 204 0.53 23.13 15.12
C GLY A 204 -0.41 22.85 13.94
N GLY A 205 -0.44 21.61 13.44
CA GLY A 205 -1.42 21.11 12.47
C GLY A 205 -1.58 21.98 11.23
N THR A 206 -2.77 22.00 10.68
CA THR A 206 -3.10 22.69 9.44
C THR A 206 -3.15 24.23 9.54
N LYS A 207 -3.28 24.81 10.75
CA LYS A 207 -3.34 26.28 10.92
C LYS A 207 -2.10 26.99 10.36
N LYS A 208 -0.91 26.43 10.60
CA LYS A 208 0.35 26.99 10.07
C LYS A 208 0.62 26.64 8.61
N GLN A 209 -0.14 25.71 8.04
CA GLN A 209 0.05 25.19 6.69
C GLN A 209 -1.14 25.53 5.76
N GLY A 210 -2.07 26.39 6.19
CA GLY A 210 -3.31 26.68 5.46
C GLY A 210 -3.13 27.10 4.00
N LYS A 211 -2.10 27.93 3.72
CA LYS A 211 -1.77 28.32 2.34
C LYS A 211 -1.27 27.13 1.50
N ALA A 212 -0.39 26.31 2.09
CA ALA A 212 0.13 25.13 1.41
C ALA A 212 -0.99 24.10 1.16
N LEU A 213 -1.84 23.86 2.15
CA LEU A 213 -3.01 22.98 2.03
C LEU A 213 -3.95 23.48 0.92
N LYS A 214 -4.32 24.76 0.93
CA LYS A 214 -5.18 25.36 -0.12
C LYS A 214 -4.59 25.15 -1.51
N ASN A 215 -3.32 25.50 -1.69
CA ASN A 215 -2.66 25.35 -2.99
C ASN A 215 -2.61 23.88 -3.45
N SER A 216 -2.41 22.94 -2.53
CA SER A 216 -2.41 21.51 -2.86
C SER A 216 -3.79 21.01 -3.28
N LEU A 217 -4.85 21.43 -2.60
CA LEU A 217 -6.23 21.07 -2.95
C LEU A 217 -6.66 21.69 -4.28
N GLU A 218 -6.26 22.95 -4.55
CA GLU A 218 -6.50 23.58 -5.86
C GLU A 218 -5.74 22.85 -6.98
N PHE A 219 -4.50 22.44 -6.73
CA PHE A 219 -3.76 21.63 -7.70
C PHE A 219 -4.43 20.27 -7.91
N TYR A 220 -4.85 19.59 -6.83
CA TYR A 220 -5.55 18.31 -6.94
C TYR A 220 -6.83 18.45 -7.77
N LYS A 221 -7.57 19.53 -7.57
CA LYS A 221 -8.77 19.86 -8.37
C LYS A 221 -8.44 20.03 -9.86
N VAL A 222 -7.26 20.61 -10.19
CA VAL A 222 -6.83 20.73 -11.61
C VAL A 222 -6.63 19.36 -12.23
N ILE A 223 -5.87 18.47 -11.57
CA ILE A 223 -5.58 17.13 -12.10
C ILE A 223 -6.83 16.24 -12.12
N ALA A 224 -7.71 16.36 -11.12
CA ALA A 224 -8.97 15.63 -11.09
C ALA A 224 -9.93 16.07 -12.23
N LYS A 225 -10.01 17.36 -12.52
CA LYS A 225 -10.81 17.88 -13.66
C LYS A 225 -10.27 17.49 -15.03
N ALA A 226 -8.96 17.20 -15.13
CA ALA A 226 -8.34 16.74 -16.36
C ALA A 226 -8.47 15.22 -16.56
N SER A 227 -9.05 14.53 -15.58
CA SER A 227 -9.26 13.08 -15.58
C SER A 227 -10.63 12.74 -16.21
N PRO A 228 -10.84 11.48 -16.66
CA PRO A 228 -12.17 11.03 -17.04
C PRO A 228 -13.17 11.16 -15.89
N PRO A 229 -14.47 11.28 -16.19
CA PRO A 229 -15.51 11.31 -15.16
C PRO A 229 -15.62 9.95 -14.46
N GLY A 230 -16.07 9.96 -13.19
CA GLY A 230 -16.34 8.76 -12.40
C GLY A 230 -15.31 8.51 -11.29
N GLU A 231 -15.42 7.34 -10.71
CA GLU A 231 -14.53 6.87 -9.63
C GLU A 231 -13.29 6.21 -10.22
N LEU A 232 -12.14 6.84 -10.05
CA LEU A 232 -10.86 6.38 -10.57
C LEU A 232 -9.96 5.93 -9.42
N PHE A 233 -9.43 4.72 -9.56
CA PHE A 233 -8.43 4.18 -8.65
C PHE A 233 -7.25 3.58 -9.43
N TRP A 234 -6.35 2.84 -8.76
CA TRP A 234 -5.09 2.40 -9.34
C TRP A 234 -5.24 1.65 -10.68
N LYS A 235 -6.29 0.82 -10.81
CA LYS A 235 -6.49 0.00 -12.01
C LYS A 235 -6.79 0.85 -13.24
N GLN A 236 -7.80 1.74 -13.15
CA GLN A 236 -8.18 2.61 -14.26
C GLN A 236 -7.06 3.59 -14.64
N SER A 237 -6.35 4.15 -13.65
CA SER A 237 -5.22 5.05 -13.92
C SER A 237 -4.16 4.35 -14.76
N ARG A 238 -3.79 3.12 -14.41
CA ARG A 238 -2.84 2.31 -15.16
C ARG A 238 -3.36 1.95 -16.56
N GLU A 239 -4.58 1.44 -16.65
CA GLU A 239 -5.18 1.03 -17.93
C GLU A 239 -5.26 2.17 -18.94
N LEU A 240 -5.63 3.36 -18.50
CA LEU A 240 -5.66 4.56 -19.34
C LEU A 240 -4.26 4.98 -19.80
N TYR A 241 -3.26 4.87 -18.94
CA TYR A 241 -1.87 5.13 -19.32
C TYR A 241 -1.38 4.09 -20.34
N PHE A 242 -1.65 2.82 -20.12
CA PHE A 242 -1.28 1.72 -21.00
C PHE A 242 -1.97 1.80 -22.38
N ALA A 243 -3.17 2.32 -22.41
CA ALA A 243 -3.89 2.60 -23.66
C ALA A 243 -3.46 3.89 -24.36
N GLY A 244 -2.48 4.61 -23.81
CA GLY A 244 -2.04 5.89 -24.37
C GLY A 244 -3.07 7.01 -24.28
N LYS A 245 -4.09 6.89 -23.40
CA LYS A 245 -5.19 7.84 -23.23
C LYS A 245 -4.89 8.96 -22.22
N THR A 246 -3.73 8.95 -21.60
CA THR A 246 -3.26 10.00 -20.69
C THR A 246 -1.74 10.17 -20.78
N PRO A 247 -1.22 11.40 -20.74
CA PRO A 247 0.21 11.65 -20.72
C PRO A 247 0.82 11.54 -19.33
N MET A 248 0.02 11.55 -18.26
CA MET A 248 0.51 11.56 -16.88
C MET A 248 -0.43 10.84 -15.92
N ILE A 249 0.17 10.10 -14.99
CA ILE A 249 -0.48 9.55 -13.79
C ILE A 249 0.46 9.66 -12.59
N ILE A 250 -0.06 9.53 -11.38
CA ILE A 250 0.75 9.19 -10.21
C ILE A 250 0.59 7.69 -9.96
N TRP A 251 1.71 6.97 -9.89
CA TRP A 251 1.73 5.51 -9.80
C TRP A 251 2.97 5.01 -9.05
N SER A 252 2.96 3.75 -8.65
CA SER A 252 4.06 3.09 -7.97
C SER A 252 5.06 2.43 -8.95
N PRO A 253 6.27 2.01 -8.49
CA PRO A 253 7.25 1.31 -9.31
C PRO A 253 6.77 -0.02 -9.90
N PHE A 254 5.68 -0.59 -9.43
CA PHE A 254 5.06 -1.80 -10.02
C PHE A 254 4.74 -1.66 -11.51
N ILE A 255 4.52 -0.43 -11.99
CA ILE A 255 4.31 -0.18 -13.42
C ILE A 255 5.56 -0.55 -14.26
N MET A 256 6.75 -0.58 -13.67
CA MET A 256 7.99 -0.91 -14.38
C MET A 256 8.00 -2.37 -14.83
N ASP A 257 7.50 -3.30 -13.99
CA ASP A 257 7.39 -4.71 -14.34
C ASP A 257 6.43 -4.93 -15.52
N GLU A 258 5.32 -4.20 -15.48
CA GLU A 258 4.30 -4.24 -16.52
C GLU A 258 4.81 -3.65 -17.85
N LEU A 259 5.52 -2.52 -17.78
CA LEU A 259 6.16 -1.89 -18.94
C LEU A 259 7.31 -2.73 -19.52
N ALA A 260 7.98 -3.50 -18.68
CA ALA A 260 9.06 -4.40 -19.09
C ALA A 260 8.54 -5.75 -19.67
N GLY A 261 7.23 -5.97 -19.71
CA GLY A 261 6.64 -7.22 -20.17
C GLY A 261 6.85 -8.40 -19.22
N LEU A 262 7.16 -8.14 -17.94
CA LEU A 262 7.38 -9.17 -16.91
C LEU A 262 6.08 -9.62 -16.24
N ARG A 263 4.96 -8.99 -16.57
CA ARG A 263 3.63 -9.28 -16.02
C ARG A 263 2.61 -9.49 -17.13
N ASP A 264 2.07 -10.70 -17.21
CA ASP A 264 1.01 -11.04 -18.16
C ASP A 264 -0.36 -10.46 -17.79
N SER A 265 -0.57 -10.12 -16.50
CA SER A 265 -1.87 -9.68 -16.00
C SER A 265 -2.26 -8.24 -16.35
N ALA A 266 -1.32 -7.44 -16.84
CA ALA A 266 -1.57 -6.05 -17.18
C ALA A 266 -0.59 -5.52 -18.25
N PRO A 267 -0.65 -6.08 -19.46
CA PRO A 267 0.21 -5.62 -20.55
C PRO A 267 -0.21 -4.22 -21.03
N PRO A 268 0.74 -3.42 -21.57
CA PRO A 268 0.41 -2.21 -22.30
C PRO A 268 -0.51 -2.52 -23.50
N THR A 269 -1.49 -1.64 -23.72
CA THR A 269 -2.49 -1.78 -24.79
C THR A 269 -2.42 -0.64 -25.81
N ILE A 270 -1.31 0.10 -25.81
CA ILE A 270 -1.07 1.24 -26.72
C ILE A 270 -0.98 0.78 -28.19
N ASN A 271 -0.60 -0.48 -28.42
CA ASN A 271 -0.61 -1.15 -29.72
C ASN A 271 -1.09 -2.61 -29.55
N SER A 272 -1.09 -3.37 -30.64
CA SER A 272 -1.55 -4.78 -30.65
C SER A 272 -0.54 -5.78 -30.08
N ASP A 273 0.72 -5.37 -29.87
CA ASP A 273 1.77 -6.21 -29.31
C ASP A 273 1.97 -5.90 -27.82
N PRO A 274 1.47 -6.76 -26.90
CA PRO A 274 1.58 -6.53 -25.46
C PRO A 274 3.02 -6.62 -24.93
N THR A 275 3.95 -7.17 -25.72
CA THR A 275 5.37 -7.28 -25.36
C THR A 275 6.21 -6.12 -25.93
N SER A 276 5.58 -5.22 -26.67
CA SER A 276 6.26 -4.09 -27.31
C SER A 276 6.90 -3.16 -26.27
N PRO A 277 8.20 -2.84 -26.42
CA PRO A 277 8.88 -1.88 -25.55
C PRO A 277 8.49 -0.42 -25.85
N GLU A 278 7.56 -0.19 -26.75
CA GLU A 278 7.19 1.14 -27.24
C GLU A 278 6.82 2.08 -26.08
N LEU A 279 5.87 1.69 -25.24
CA LEU A 279 5.43 2.53 -24.12
C LEU A 279 6.54 2.69 -23.07
N ALA A 280 7.28 1.63 -22.77
CA ALA A 280 8.42 1.67 -21.84
C ALA A 280 9.46 2.70 -22.28
N SER A 281 9.85 2.68 -23.55
CA SER A 281 10.84 3.62 -24.13
C SER A 281 10.37 5.07 -24.07
N LYS A 282 9.07 5.31 -24.13
CA LYS A 282 8.42 6.63 -24.09
C LYS A 282 8.07 7.10 -22.67
N THR A 283 8.19 6.25 -21.66
CA THR A 283 7.85 6.55 -20.27
C THR A 283 9.02 7.18 -19.52
N GLY A 284 8.73 8.20 -18.73
CA GLY A 284 9.62 8.81 -17.75
C GLY A 284 9.02 8.78 -16.34
N PHE A 285 9.90 8.90 -15.35
CA PHE A 285 9.54 8.80 -13.93
C PHE A 285 10.10 9.99 -13.14
N ILE A 286 9.26 10.59 -12.30
CA ILE A 286 9.64 11.67 -11.39
C ILE A 286 9.24 11.23 -9.97
N THR A 287 10.19 10.89 -9.15
CA THR A 287 9.97 10.41 -7.78
C THR A 287 9.78 11.55 -6.77
N ASN A 288 10.26 12.74 -7.09
CA ASN A 288 10.21 13.90 -6.22
C ASN A 288 9.74 15.12 -7.01
N PHE A 289 8.51 15.53 -6.87
CA PHE A 289 7.99 16.77 -7.44
C PHE A 289 7.66 17.78 -6.35
N SER A 290 7.52 19.06 -6.72
CA SER A 290 7.41 20.16 -5.78
C SER A 290 6.20 21.04 -6.03
N GLY A 291 5.67 21.58 -4.94
CA GLY A 291 4.66 22.63 -4.96
C GLY A 291 5.23 24.02 -4.64
N PRO A 292 4.43 25.09 -4.81
CA PRO A 292 4.89 26.47 -4.61
C PRO A 292 5.38 26.77 -3.19
N ASN A 293 4.92 26.03 -2.19
CA ASN A 293 5.26 26.21 -0.79
C ASN A 293 6.42 25.33 -0.30
N ASN A 294 6.89 24.39 -1.14
CA ASN A 294 8.02 23.53 -0.84
C ASN A 294 8.85 23.31 -2.11
N LYS A 295 9.85 24.14 -2.34
CA LYS A 295 10.71 24.07 -3.54
C LYS A 295 11.60 22.81 -3.57
N LYS A 296 11.83 22.18 -2.42
CA LYS A 296 12.57 20.92 -2.35
C LYS A 296 11.73 19.73 -2.80
N GLY A 297 10.41 19.89 -2.83
CA GLY A 297 9.48 18.79 -3.10
C GLY A 297 9.49 17.72 -1.99
N ALA A 298 8.84 16.64 -2.28
CA ALA A 298 8.88 15.42 -1.47
C ALA A 298 8.58 14.19 -2.34
N ALA A 299 9.15 13.07 -1.95
CA ALA A 299 8.65 11.76 -2.34
C ALA A 299 7.66 11.27 -1.27
N TRP A 300 6.74 10.40 -1.68
CA TRP A 300 5.87 9.66 -0.78
C TRP A 300 6.22 8.18 -0.86
N ALA A 301 6.17 7.49 0.28
CA ALA A 301 6.43 6.06 0.32
C ALA A 301 5.36 5.37 1.17
N ASP A 302 4.88 4.22 0.69
CA ASP A 302 4.20 3.24 1.52
C ASP A 302 5.21 2.17 1.96
N VAL A 303 5.15 1.82 3.22
CA VAL A 303 5.96 0.74 3.79
C VAL A 303 5.01 -0.31 4.32
N ARG A 304 5.31 -1.56 4.00
CA ARG A 304 4.58 -2.72 4.50
C ARG A 304 5.32 -3.33 5.67
N TYR A 305 4.54 -3.87 6.56
CA TYR A 305 5.03 -4.43 7.81
C TYR A 305 4.44 -5.81 8.08
N PHE A 306 5.20 -6.64 8.74
CA PHE A 306 4.64 -7.73 9.52
C PHE A 306 4.36 -7.24 10.93
N GLY A 307 3.14 -7.45 11.40
CA GLY A 307 2.73 -7.16 12.75
C GLY A 307 2.44 -8.45 13.50
N ILE A 308 3.23 -8.78 14.51
CA ILE A 308 2.88 -9.80 15.49
C ILE A 308 1.75 -9.22 16.33
N THR A 309 0.67 -9.95 16.47
CA THR A 309 -0.52 -9.47 17.17
C THR A 309 -0.47 -9.75 18.67
N ALA A 310 -1.40 -9.16 19.41
CA ALA A 310 -1.50 -9.36 20.85
C ALA A 310 -2.00 -10.76 21.25
N ASP A 311 -2.72 -11.45 20.34
CA ASP A 311 -3.23 -12.79 20.59
C ASP A 311 -2.22 -13.89 20.18
N ALA A 312 -1.08 -13.52 19.57
CA ALA A 312 0.03 -14.42 19.31
C ALA A 312 0.72 -14.81 20.60
N ASP A 313 0.18 -15.81 21.29
CA ASP A 313 0.62 -16.23 22.63
C ASP A 313 1.62 -17.40 22.61
N THR A 314 1.80 -18.05 21.47
CA THR A 314 2.73 -19.16 21.32
C THR A 314 4.17 -18.70 21.10
N ASP A 315 5.13 -19.41 21.67
CA ASP A 315 6.56 -19.19 21.40
C ASP A 315 6.91 -19.40 19.92
N GLU A 316 6.12 -20.18 19.21
CA GLU A 316 6.26 -20.44 17.77
C GLU A 316 5.93 -19.23 16.91
N ALA A 317 4.89 -18.47 17.27
CA ALA A 317 4.54 -17.23 16.58
C ALA A 317 5.57 -16.11 16.77
N LYS A 318 6.42 -16.22 17.80
CA LYS A 318 7.42 -15.21 18.16
C LYS A 318 8.83 -15.55 17.65
N LYS A 319 9.05 -16.75 17.11
CA LYS A 319 10.28 -17.20 16.47
C LYS A 319 10.37 -16.80 15.02
#